data_268e27bbbb6d3a2c4bba10fd5f9d7d95
#
_entry.id   268e27bbbb6d3a2c4bba10fd5f9d7d95
#
_cell.length_a   1.000
_cell.length_b   1.000
_cell.length_c   1.000
_cell.angle_alpha   90.00
_cell.angle_beta   90.00
_cell.angle_gamma   90.00
#
_symmetry.space_group_name_H-M   'P 1'
#
loop_
_entity.id
_entity.type
_entity.pdbx_description
1 polymer ?
#
loop_
_entity_poly.entity_id
_entity_poly.type
_entity_poly.pdbx_seq_one_letter_code
_entity_poly.pdbx_strand_id
1 'polypeptide(L)'
;MSDYILEMNHITKAFSGVKALDDVNLKVKRGEIHALCGENGAGKSTLMNVLSGVYPFGSYDGDIVYNKEICKFHSIRESEAKGVVIIHQELALSPYLSVAENVFLGNEQTDIKGVINWTHTRKRAHEMLEKVGLGDENINAPVNTLGVGKQQLIEIAKAMAKKVELLILDEPTAALNDEESRKLLEIMLELKKQGITCIIISHKLNEIEYVSDAITIIRDGHTIETLEKGKDEFSEDRVIKGMVGRELTNRYPVREEVNIGDVIFEVKNWNVYHPDDAQRQVIKDVNLHVRAGEVVGLAGLMGAGRTELAMSIFGRSYGQKISGTVFINGKEATLKSVKDAIDNKLAYVSEDRKNYGLVLIDDIKRNMTMAALRNFFSKKGVVNSNDEIIAAEEYRKKINVKTNSINQTVSSLSGGNQQKVVLAKWMLTQPDILILDEPTRGIDVGAKYEIYCIINELAKEGKAVIVISSEMPEIIGTCDRVYIINEGEIAGELTKEEISQEGIMQRIMAHNRKGEN
;
A
#
# COMPACT_ATOMS: atom_id res chain seq x y z
N MET A 1 24.00 27.09 -19.68
CA MET A 1 22.90 26.52 -20.50
C MET A 1 22.12 25.59 -19.57
N SER A 2 20.79 25.66 -19.59
CA SER A 2 19.95 24.83 -18.70
C SER A 2 20.26 23.33 -18.95
N ASP A 3 20.60 22.62 -17.88
CA ASP A 3 20.97 21.20 -17.89
C ASP A 3 19.73 20.31 -17.73
N TYR A 4 18.52 20.94 -17.80
CA TYR A 4 17.25 20.28 -17.63
C TYR A 4 16.80 19.57 -18.92
N ILE A 5 16.37 18.31 -18.81
CA ILE A 5 15.70 17.56 -19.87
C ILE A 5 14.23 17.93 -19.93
N LEU A 6 13.61 18.18 -18.75
CA LEU A 6 12.20 18.49 -18.58
C LEU A 6 12.03 19.73 -17.69
N GLU A 7 11.19 20.66 -18.13
CA GLU A 7 10.63 21.72 -17.30
C GLU A 7 9.12 21.78 -17.56
N MET A 8 8.33 21.61 -16.52
CA MET A 8 6.88 21.82 -16.51
C MET A 8 6.63 23.11 -15.73
N ASN A 9 6.05 24.10 -16.38
CA ASN A 9 5.91 25.43 -15.81
C ASN A 9 4.43 25.81 -15.70
N HIS A 10 3.99 26.20 -14.49
CA HIS A 10 2.66 26.71 -14.20
C HIS A 10 1.52 25.75 -14.61
N ILE A 11 1.73 24.46 -14.41
CA ILE A 11 0.74 23.44 -14.80
C ILE A 11 -0.48 23.51 -13.88
N THR A 12 -1.64 23.78 -14.49
CA THR A 12 -2.94 23.81 -13.82
C THR A 12 -3.90 22.86 -14.50
N LYS A 13 -4.55 21.96 -13.73
CA LYS A 13 -5.53 20.99 -14.21
C LYS A 13 -6.71 20.90 -13.27
N ALA A 14 -7.92 21.11 -13.80
CA ALA A 14 -9.17 20.95 -13.06
C ALA A 14 -10.02 19.81 -13.59
N PHE A 15 -10.76 19.16 -12.70
CA PHE A 15 -11.78 18.15 -12.99
C PHE A 15 -13.09 18.57 -12.33
N SER A 16 -14.15 18.74 -13.13
CA SER A 16 -15.48 19.12 -12.62
C SER A 16 -15.44 20.30 -11.62
N GLY A 17 -14.58 21.30 -11.89
CA GLY A 17 -14.45 22.50 -11.06
C GLY A 17 -13.50 22.38 -9.86
N VAL A 18 -12.93 21.19 -9.59
CA VAL A 18 -11.91 21.00 -8.55
C VAL A 18 -10.54 20.98 -9.20
N LYS A 19 -9.64 21.87 -8.76
CA LYS A 19 -8.26 21.88 -9.23
C LYS A 19 -7.48 20.71 -8.60
N ALA A 20 -7.04 19.79 -9.43
CA ALA A 20 -6.14 18.71 -9.03
C ALA A 20 -4.66 19.13 -9.10
N LEU A 21 -4.34 20.09 -9.98
CA LEU A 21 -3.06 20.80 -10.06
C LEU A 21 -3.35 22.30 -10.13
N ASP A 22 -2.63 23.09 -9.37
CA ASP A 22 -2.76 24.53 -9.31
C ASP A 22 -1.37 25.17 -9.26
N ASP A 23 -0.91 25.69 -10.39
CA ASP A 23 0.40 26.32 -10.57
C ASP A 23 1.61 25.40 -10.23
N VAL A 24 1.55 24.14 -10.64
CA VAL A 24 2.61 23.15 -10.36
C VAL A 24 3.80 23.38 -11.27
N ASN A 25 5.01 23.37 -10.67
CA ASN A 25 6.27 23.51 -11.36
C ASN A 25 7.17 22.29 -11.06
N LEU A 26 7.77 21.68 -12.11
CA LEU A 26 8.68 20.56 -11.99
C LEU A 26 9.86 20.74 -12.96
N LYS A 27 11.09 20.57 -12.46
CA LYS A 27 12.31 20.62 -13.28
C LYS A 27 13.16 19.39 -13.03
N VAL A 28 13.51 18.68 -14.09
CA VAL A 28 14.29 17.43 -14.02
C VAL A 28 15.56 17.59 -14.84
N LYS A 29 16.73 17.34 -14.24
CA LYS A 29 18.03 17.39 -14.92
C LYS A 29 18.24 16.13 -15.76
N ARG A 30 19.01 16.26 -16.83
CA ARG A 30 19.37 15.12 -17.67
C ARG A 30 20.23 14.11 -16.91
N GLY A 31 19.86 12.83 -16.98
CA GLY A 31 20.60 11.73 -16.37
C GLY A 31 20.47 11.65 -14.86
N GLU A 32 19.51 12.36 -14.22
CA GLU A 32 19.20 12.18 -12.79
C GLU A 32 18.04 11.18 -12.58
N ILE A 33 17.97 10.65 -11.37
CA ILE A 33 16.76 10.04 -10.84
C ILE A 33 16.08 11.09 -9.98
N HIS A 34 14.92 11.57 -10.41
CA HIS A 34 14.12 12.58 -9.75
C HIS A 34 12.92 11.95 -9.06
N ALA A 35 12.78 12.12 -7.76
CA ALA A 35 11.60 11.63 -7.06
C ALA A 35 10.49 12.69 -7.02
N LEU A 36 9.25 12.24 -7.19
CA LEU A 36 8.06 13.06 -7.03
C LEU A 36 7.27 12.55 -5.82
N CYS A 37 7.31 13.30 -4.72
CA CYS A 37 6.72 12.93 -3.43
C CYS A 37 5.47 13.77 -3.13
N GLY A 38 4.56 13.21 -2.35
CA GLY A 38 3.33 13.87 -1.92
C GLY A 38 2.32 12.85 -1.41
N GLU A 39 1.31 13.30 -0.67
CA GLU A 39 0.21 12.45 -0.22
C GLU A 39 -0.63 11.92 -1.39
N ASN A 40 -1.47 10.90 -1.13
CA ASN A 40 -2.43 10.43 -2.12
C ASN A 40 -3.45 11.53 -2.42
N GLY A 41 -3.64 11.79 -3.72
CA GLY A 41 -4.48 12.92 -4.16
C GLY A 41 -3.75 14.26 -4.28
N ALA A 42 -2.45 14.34 -3.97
CA ALA A 42 -1.66 15.57 -4.11
C ALA A 42 -1.46 16.03 -5.57
N GLY A 43 -1.82 15.19 -6.55
CA GLY A 43 -1.71 15.53 -7.97
C GLY A 43 -0.57 14.85 -8.74
N LYS A 44 0.25 13.99 -8.10
CA LYS A 44 1.42 13.34 -8.72
C LYS A 44 1.10 12.62 -10.03
N SER A 45 0.20 11.63 -9.99
CA SER A 45 -0.20 10.88 -11.19
C SER A 45 -0.92 11.76 -12.22
N THR A 46 -1.65 12.79 -11.77
CA THR A 46 -2.25 13.79 -12.66
C THR A 46 -1.18 14.56 -13.43
N LEU A 47 -0.10 14.99 -12.76
CA LEU A 47 1.02 15.69 -13.39
C LEU A 47 1.72 14.79 -14.42
N MET A 48 1.96 13.52 -14.09
CA MET A 48 2.56 12.56 -15.03
C MET A 48 1.64 12.22 -16.20
N ASN A 49 0.33 12.18 -15.99
CA ASN A 49 -0.65 12.01 -17.06
C ASN A 49 -0.73 13.24 -18.00
N VAL A 50 -0.48 14.44 -17.51
CA VAL A 50 -0.28 15.63 -18.34
C VAL A 50 0.98 15.49 -19.18
N LEU A 51 2.10 15.10 -18.56
CA LEU A 51 3.38 14.91 -19.24
C LEU A 51 3.35 13.81 -20.29
N SER A 52 2.69 12.70 -20.02
CA SER A 52 2.59 11.56 -20.94
C SER A 52 1.54 11.73 -22.04
N GLY A 53 0.76 12.83 -22.03
CA GLY A 53 -0.28 13.09 -23.04
C GLY A 53 -1.57 12.27 -22.86
N VAL A 54 -1.75 11.59 -21.72
CA VAL A 54 -3.06 11.02 -21.29
C VAL A 54 -4.08 12.14 -21.14
N TYR A 55 -3.67 13.26 -20.55
CA TYR A 55 -4.43 14.51 -20.61
C TYR A 55 -3.84 15.37 -21.74
N PRO A 56 -4.53 15.49 -22.89
CA PRO A 56 -3.98 16.13 -24.07
C PRO A 56 -3.83 17.65 -23.88
N PHE A 57 -2.92 18.24 -24.66
CA PHE A 57 -2.75 19.69 -24.72
C PHE A 57 -4.10 20.39 -24.98
N GLY A 58 -4.33 21.48 -24.27
CA GLY A 58 -5.63 22.22 -24.25
C GLY A 58 -6.61 21.72 -23.18
N SER A 59 -6.32 20.62 -22.48
CA SER A 59 -7.11 20.16 -21.33
C SER A 59 -6.51 20.61 -19.99
N TYR A 60 -5.39 21.31 -20.01
CA TYR A 60 -4.67 21.90 -18.89
C TYR A 60 -4.05 23.23 -19.32
N ASP A 61 -3.66 24.08 -18.37
CA ASP A 61 -2.90 25.30 -18.58
C ASP A 61 -1.43 25.08 -18.21
N GLY A 62 -0.53 25.94 -18.74
CA GLY A 62 0.90 25.88 -18.51
C GLY A 62 1.67 25.25 -19.67
N ASP A 63 3.01 25.22 -19.55
CA ASP A 63 3.91 24.79 -20.62
C ASP A 63 4.76 23.58 -20.21
N ILE A 64 4.95 22.66 -21.15
CA ILE A 64 5.92 21.56 -21.05
C ILE A 64 7.09 21.88 -21.98
N VAL A 65 8.28 22.05 -21.43
CA VAL A 65 9.53 22.19 -22.17
C VAL A 65 10.31 20.89 -22.03
N TYR A 66 10.49 20.17 -23.12
CA TYR A 66 11.24 18.92 -23.16
C TYR A 66 12.35 18.99 -24.21
N ASN A 67 13.58 18.63 -23.82
CA ASN A 67 14.75 18.79 -24.66
C ASN A 67 14.90 20.22 -25.22
N LYS A 68 14.57 21.26 -24.42
CA LYS A 68 14.58 22.68 -24.76
C LYS A 68 13.53 23.11 -25.81
N GLU A 69 12.60 22.24 -26.16
CA GLU A 69 11.49 22.53 -27.06
C GLU A 69 10.17 22.58 -26.28
N ILE A 70 9.29 23.52 -26.58
CA ILE A 70 7.93 23.53 -26.04
C ILE A 70 7.16 22.37 -26.71
N CYS A 71 6.68 21.45 -25.90
CA CYS A 71 5.96 20.27 -26.36
C CYS A 71 4.46 20.38 -26.05
N LYS A 72 3.63 20.02 -27.05
CA LYS A 72 2.17 20.01 -26.96
C LYS A 72 1.68 18.61 -27.29
N PHE A 73 1.69 17.74 -26.31
CA PHE A 73 1.30 16.34 -26.52
C PHE A 73 -0.21 16.21 -26.60
N HIS A 74 -0.72 15.68 -27.70
CA HIS A 74 -2.15 15.37 -27.90
C HIS A 74 -2.48 13.90 -27.68
N SER A 75 -1.46 13.05 -27.51
CA SER A 75 -1.62 11.62 -27.26
C SER A 75 -0.37 11.03 -26.63
N ILE A 76 -0.51 9.85 -26.01
CA ILE A 76 0.60 9.04 -25.47
C ILE A 76 1.62 8.70 -26.58
N ARG A 77 1.17 8.45 -27.81
CA ARG A 77 2.07 8.14 -28.92
C ARG A 77 3.03 9.28 -29.25
N GLU A 78 2.59 10.53 -29.08
CA GLU A 78 3.43 11.70 -29.34
C GLU A 78 4.51 11.86 -28.27
N SER A 79 4.19 11.65 -26.99
CA SER A 79 5.16 11.70 -25.90
C SER A 79 6.16 10.53 -25.99
N GLU A 80 5.69 9.33 -26.31
CA GLU A 80 6.55 8.16 -26.55
C GLU A 80 7.50 8.35 -27.74
N ALA A 81 7.03 8.97 -28.83
CA ALA A 81 7.86 9.28 -29.98
C ALA A 81 8.99 10.27 -29.65
N LYS A 82 8.81 11.11 -28.63
CA LYS A 82 9.83 12.01 -28.07
C LYS A 82 10.70 11.34 -26.99
N GLY A 83 10.46 10.06 -26.66
CA GLY A 83 11.24 9.30 -25.67
C GLY A 83 10.75 9.44 -24.24
N VAL A 84 9.54 9.97 -23.98
CA VAL A 84 8.89 9.99 -22.68
C VAL A 84 8.01 8.75 -22.52
N VAL A 85 8.36 7.85 -21.61
CA VAL A 85 7.65 6.58 -21.39
C VAL A 85 7.24 6.47 -19.94
N ILE A 86 5.99 6.08 -19.68
CA ILE A 86 5.46 5.87 -18.33
C ILE A 86 5.16 4.39 -18.08
N ILE A 87 5.54 3.92 -16.91
CA ILE A 87 5.15 2.64 -16.33
C ILE A 87 4.17 2.95 -15.20
N HIS A 88 2.93 2.47 -15.34
CA HIS A 88 1.87 2.71 -14.36
C HIS A 88 1.97 1.75 -13.18
N GLN A 89 1.31 2.09 -12.08
CA GLN A 89 1.21 1.28 -10.87
C GLN A 89 0.59 -0.11 -11.14
N GLU A 90 -0.43 -0.17 -12.03
CA GLU A 90 -1.01 -1.43 -12.48
C GLU A 90 -0.27 -1.92 -13.72
N LEU A 91 0.14 -3.20 -13.72
CA LEU A 91 0.86 -3.80 -14.82
C LEU A 91 0.03 -3.81 -16.11
N ALA A 92 0.57 -3.21 -17.16
CA ALA A 92 -0.06 -3.16 -18.49
C ALA A 92 0.38 -4.33 -19.38
N LEU A 93 0.59 -5.52 -18.80
CA LEU A 93 0.93 -6.75 -19.48
C LEU A 93 -0.32 -7.55 -19.85
N SER A 94 -0.29 -8.20 -21.00
CA SER A 94 -1.32 -9.18 -21.39
C SER A 94 -0.99 -10.53 -20.77
N PRO A 95 -1.81 -11.06 -19.83
CA PRO A 95 -1.46 -12.22 -19.00
C PRO A 95 -1.18 -13.49 -19.80
N TYR A 96 -1.86 -13.66 -20.93
CA TYR A 96 -1.82 -14.88 -21.75
C TYR A 96 -0.86 -14.81 -22.92
N LEU A 97 -0.27 -13.65 -23.20
CA LEU A 97 0.78 -13.51 -24.18
C LEU A 97 2.13 -13.91 -23.57
N SER A 98 3.05 -14.35 -24.44
CA SER A 98 4.41 -14.67 -24.04
C SER A 98 5.19 -13.42 -23.58
N VAL A 99 6.29 -13.63 -22.87
CA VAL A 99 7.19 -12.57 -22.44
C VAL A 99 7.66 -11.74 -23.66
N ALA A 100 8.10 -12.38 -24.73
CA ALA A 100 8.58 -11.68 -25.94
C ALA A 100 7.48 -10.87 -26.63
N GLU A 101 6.25 -11.38 -26.69
CA GLU A 101 5.10 -10.66 -27.22
C GLU A 101 4.76 -9.43 -26.36
N ASN A 102 4.80 -9.56 -25.03
CA ASN A 102 4.54 -8.45 -24.14
C ASN A 102 5.60 -7.33 -24.28
N VAL A 103 6.89 -7.68 -24.34
CA VAL A 103 7.98 -6.69 -24.50
C VAL A 103 7.80 -5.82 -25.76
N PHE A 104 7.31 -6.39 -26.84
CA PHE A 104 7.14 -5.69 -28.12
C PHE A 104 5.69 -5.41 -28.50
N LEU A 105 4.73 -5.61 -27.61
CA LEU A 105 3.30 -5.38 -27.88
C LEU A 105 3.06 -3.94 -28.36
N GLY A 106 2.57 -3.81 -29.58
CA GLY A 106 2.35 -2.51 -30.25
C GLY A 106 3.61 -1.85 -30.80
N ASN A 107 4.77 -2.52 -30.75
CA ASN A 107 6.06 -2.06 -31.30
C ASN A 107 6.82 -3.24 -31.95
N GLU A 108 6.08 -4.18 -32.53
CA GLU A 108 6.63 -5.39 -33.16
C GLU A 108 7.57 -5.03 -34.30
N GLN A 109 8.64 -5.80 -34.47
CA GLN A 109 9.58 -5.59 -35.56
C GLN A 109 9.00 -6.15 -36.85
N THR A 110 8.79 -5.29 -37.83
CA THR A 110 8.17 -5.66 -39.10
C THR A 110 9.17 -5.66 -40.25
N ASP A 111 8.94 -6.53 -41.24
CA ASP A 111 9.64 -6.53 -42.51
C ASP A 111 9.09 -5.46 -43.49
N ILE A 112 9.70 -5.36 -44.68
CA ILE A 112 9.43 -4.36 -45.71
C ILE A 112 7.94 -4.28 -46.12
N LYS A 113 7.14 -5.30 -45.87
CA LYS A 113 5.69 -5.36 -46.17
C LYS A 113 4.78 -5.25 -44.97
N GLY A 114 5.29 -4.88 -43.80
CA GLY A 114 4.49 -4.79 -42.57
C GLY A 114 4.16 -6.15 -41.92
N VAL A 115 4.85 -7.23 -42.35
CA VAL A 115 4.73 -8.54 -41.72
C VAL A 115 5.65 -8.61 -40.50
N ILE A 116 5.14 -9.09 -39.37
CA ILE A 116 5.93 -9.19 -38.14
C ILE A 116 7.04 -10.23 -38.32
N ASN A 117 8.27 -9.82 -38.04
CA ASN A 117 9.44 -10.70 -38.03
C ASN A 117 9.65 -11.24 -36.59
N TRP A 118 9.01 -12.34 -36.27
CA TRP A 118 9.08 -12.95 -34.94
C TRP A 118 10.49 -13.37 -34.52
N THR A 119 11.32 -13.80 -35.43
CA THR A 119 12.71 -14.16 -35.11
C THR A 119 13.50 -12.93 -34.63
N HIS A 120 13.37 -11.82 -35.33
CA HIS A 120 14.03 -10.57 -34.97
C HIS A 120 13.43 -9.98 -33.69
N THR A 121 12.09 -10.01 -33.55
CA THR A 121 11.36 -9.55 -32.34
C THR A 121 11.82 -10.32 -31.11
N ARG A 122 11.90 -11.66 -31.17
CA ARG A 122 12.36 -12.50 -30.05
C ARG A 122 13.82 -12.23 -29.68
N LYS A 123 14.70 -12.09 -30.65
CA LYS A 123 16.10 -11.75 -30.39
C LYS A 123 16.20 -10.42 -29.64
N ARG A 124 15.52 -9.39 -30.12
CA ARG A 124 15.50 -8.08 -29.45
C ARG A 124 14.83 -8.11 -28.10
N ALA A 125 13.78 -8.92 -27.92
CA ALA A 125 13.16 -9.10 -26.59
C ALA A 125 14.17 -9.67 -25.59
N HIS A 126 14.95 -10.68 -25.99
CA HIS A 126 16.01 -11.24 -25.17
C HIS A 126 17.06 -10.19 -24.78
N GLU A 127 17.52 -9.36 -25.74
CA GLU A 127 18.45 -8.26 -25.47
C GLU A 127 17.91 -7.24 -24.46
N MET A 128 16.59 -6.97 -24.46
CA MET A 128 15.96 -6.07 -23.47
C MET A 128 15.82 -6.74 -22.10
N LEU A 129 15.50 -8.04 -22.08
CA LEU A 129 15.43 -8.82 -20.85
C LEU A 129 16.79 -8.97 -20.16
N GLU A 130 17.87 -9.16 -20.90
CA GLU A 130 19.22 -9.17 -20.35
C GLU A 130 19.55 -7.88 -19.60
N LYS A 131 19.14 -6.72 -20.11
CA LYS A 131 19.38 -5.41 -19.48
C LYS A 131 18.69 -5.25 -18.12
N VAL A 132 17.61 -5.98 -17.89
CA VAL A 132 16.85 -5.98 -16.62
C VAL A 132 17.11 -7.23 -15.79
N GLY A 133 18.15 -8.01 -16.13
CA GLY A 133 18.54 -9.19 -15.34
C GLY A 133 17.62 -10.40 -15.51
N LEU A 134 16.86 -10.48 -16.62
CA LEU A 134 15.97 -11.59 -16.97
C LEU A 134 16.45 -12.36 -18.21
N GLY A 135 17.75 -12.37 -18.52
CA GLY A 135 18.29 -13.05 -19.69
C GLY A 135 18.05 -14.56 -19.72
N ASP A 136 17.97 -15.20 -18.55
CA ASP A 136 17.75 -16.66 -18.44
C ASP A 136 16.26 -17.05 -18.49
N GLU A 137 15.34 -16.07 -18.56
CA GLU A 137 13.91 -16.35 -18.56
C GLU A 137 13.42 -16.92 -19.90
N ASN A 138 12.44 -17.84 -19.82
CA ASN A 138 11.82 -18.38 -21.03
C ASN A 138 10.95 -17.33 -21.73
N ILE A 139 11.47 -16.73 -22.79
CA ILE A 139 10.79 -15.68 -23.56
C ILE A 139 9.48 -16.12 -24.20
N ASN A 140 9.21 -17.43 -24.33
CA ASN A 140 7.96 -17.98 -24.86
C ASN A 140 6.95 -18.38 -23.77
N ALA A 141 7.30 -18.27 -22.49
CA ALA A 141 6.38 -18.54 -21.39
C ALA A 141 5.30 -17.45 -21.31
N PRO A 142 4.04 -17.78 -21.01
CA PRO A 142 2.99 -16.81 -20.71
C PRO A 142 3.37 -15.99 -19.47
N VAL A 143 3.13 -14.67 -19.51
CA VAL A 143 3.53 -13.77 -18.42
C VAL A 143 2.85 -14.09 -17.09
N ASN A 144 1.60 -14.58 -17.10
CA ASN A 144 0.88 -14.95 -15.88
C ASN A 144 1.50 -16.13 -15.11
N THR A 145 2.45 -16.86 -15.69
CA THR A 145 3.19 -17.94 -14.99
C THR A 145 4.36 -17.41 -14.16
N LEU A 146 4.69 -16.11 -14.27
CA LEU A 146 5.80 -15.48 -13.59
C LEU A 146 5.33 -14.73 -12.34
N GLY A 147 6.18 -14.68 -11.32
CA GLY A 147 5.95 -13.84 -10.14
C GLY A 147 5.85 -12.35 -10.47
N VAL A 148 5.17 -11.58 -9.62
CA VAL A 148 4.90 -10.15 -9.83
C VAL A 148 6.19 -9.34 -10.02
N GLY A 149 7.26 -9.66 -9.28
CA GLY A 149 8.56 -9.00 -9.44
C GLY A 149 9.14 -9.15 -10.83
N LYS A 150 9.07 -10.36 -11.43
CA LYS A 150 9.52 -10.58 -12.81
C LYS A 150 8.61 -9.88 -13.82
N GLN A 151 7.30 -9.83 -13.58
CA GLN A 151 6.37 -9.09 -14.43
C GLN A 151 6.70 -7.59 -14.43
N GLN A 152 7.05 -7.00 -13.29
CA GLN A 152 7.49 -5.61 -13.20
C GLN A 152 8.74 -5.33 -14.03
N LEU A 153 9.73 -6.24 -14.00
CA LEU A 153 10.94 -6.13 -14.82
C LEU A 153 10.64 -6.26 -16.33
N ILE A 154 9.64 -7.07 -16.70
CA ILE A 154 9.19 -7.17 -18.10
C ILE A 154 8.56 -5.84 -18.56
N GLU A 155 7.81 -5.12 -17.70
CA GLU A 155 7.32 -3.78 -18.02
C GLU A 155 8.48 -2.79 -18.30
N ILE A 156 9.55 -2.86 -17.50
CA ILE A 156 10.73 -2.03 -17.75
C ILE A 156 11.40 -2.43 -19.06
N ALA A 157 11.55 -3.73 -19.36
CA ALA A 157 12.09 -4.20 -20.63
C ALA A 157 11.25 -3.74 -21.82
N LYS A 158 9.91 -3.74 -21.70
CA LYS A 158 8.97 -3.19 -22.67
C LYS A 158 9.16 -1.68 -22.89
N ALA A 159 9.35 -0.92 -21.81
CA ALA A 159 9.67 0.51 -21.91
C ALA A 159 11.00 0.72 -22.65
N MET A 160 12.03 -0.08 -22.34
CA MET A 160 13.35 0.00 -22.98
C MET A 160 13.34 -0.45 -24.44
N ALA A 161 12.36 -1.24 -24.88
CA ALA A 161 12.19 -1.59 -26.28
C ALA A 161 11.83 -0.37 -27.15
N LYS A 162 11.35 0.71 -26.53
CA LYS A 162 11.15 2.04 -27.10
C LYS A 162 12.45 2.85 -26.94
N LYS A 163 12.60 3.92 -27.70
CA LYS A 163 13.76 4.83 -27.56
C LYS A 163 13.56 5.77 -26.37
N VAL A 164 13.66 5.24 -25.15
CA VAL A 164 13.41 5.99 -23.92
C VAL A 164 14.57 6.93 -23.59
N GLU A 165 14.27 8.21 -23.31
CA GLU A 165 15.18 9.20 -22.74
C GLU A 165 14.74 9.62 -21.32
N LEU A 166 13.42 9.62 -21.08
CA LEU A 166 12.79 9.90 -19.80
C LEU A 166 11.82 8.78 -19.44
N LEU A 167 12.16 8.02 -18.39
CA LEU A 167 11.35 6.92 -17.87
C LEU A 167 10.62 7.38 -16.60
N ILE A 168 9.31 7.26 -16.60
CA ILE A 168 8.47 7.57 -15.43
C ILE A 168 8.00 6.25 -14.83
N LEU A 169 8.22 6.07 -13.53
CA LEU A 169 7.82 4.87 -12.78
C LEU A 169 6.85 5.30 -11.66
N ASP A 170 5.58 4.91 -11.78
CA ASP A 170 4.55 5.22 -10.81
C ASP A 170 4.39 4.03 -9.85
N GLU A 171 4.86 4.19 -8.61
CA GLU A 171 4.87 3.18 -7.52
C GLU A 171 5.42 1.80 -7.93
N PRO A 172 6.62 1.71 -8.54
CA PRO A 172 7.10 0.48 -9.15
C PRO A 172 7.39 -0.65 -8.16
N THR A 173 7.49 -0.36 -6.86
CA THR A 173 7.81 -1.32 -5.79
C THR A 173 6.62 -1.66 -4.90
N ALA A 174 5.41 -1.16 -5.21
CA ALA A 174 4.25 -1.30 -4.32
C ALA A 174 3.81 -2.76 -4.07
N ALA A 175 4.03 -3.64 -5.05
CA ALA A 175 3.65 -5.06 -4.98
C ALA A 175 4.85 -6.01 -4.76
N LEU A 176 6.05 -5.45 -4.54
CA LEU A 176 7.31 -6.20 -4.42
C LEU A 176 7.71 -6.40 -2.96
N ASN A 177 8.37 -7.52 -2.68
CA ASN A 177 9.09 -7.71 -1.42
C ASN A 177 10.38 -6.88 -1.39
N ASP A 178 11.07 -6.84 -0.25
CA ASP A 178 12.25 -5.98 -0.06
C ASP A 178 13.42 -6.36 -0.98
N GLU A 179 13.63 -7.65 -1.25
CA GLU A 179 14.68 -8.13 -2.14
C GLU A 179 14.40 -7.76 -3.60
N GLU A 180 13.16 -7.95 -4.05
CA GLU A 180 12.72 -7.57 -5.39
C GLU A 180 12.75 -6.05 -5.58
N SER A 181 12.30 -5.28 -4.57
CA SER A 181 12.38 -3.82 -4.56
C SER A 181 13.82 -3.35 -4.73
N ARG A 182 14.75 -3.93 -3.95
CA ARG A 182 16.16 -3.58 -4.04
C ARG A 182 16.75 -3.85 -5.42
N LYS A 183 16.46 -5.01 -6.01
CA LYS A 183 16.90 -5.36 -7.39
C LYS A 183 16.38 -4.34 -8.41
N LEU A 184 15.11 -3.94 -8.29
CA LEU A 184 14.53 -2.94 -9.18
C LEU A 184 15.23 -1.58 -9.04
N LEU A 185 15.50 -1.13 -7.82
CA LEU A 185 16.22 0.12 -7.56
C LEU A 185 17.66 0.09 -8.12
N GLU A 186 18.35 -1.05 -8.02
CA GLU A 186 19.68 -1.24 -8.63
C GLU A 186 19.61 -1.13 -10.17
N ILE A 187 18.57 -1.70 -10.80
CA ILE A 187 18.34 -1.54 -12.24
C ILE A 187 18.12 -0.07 -12.61
N MET A 188 17.37 0.70 -11.82
CA MET A 188 17.21 2.14 -12.07
C MET A 188 18.55 2.88 -12.02
N LEU A 189 19.44 2.54 -11.07
CA LEU A 189 20.79 3.12 -10.99
C LEU A 189 21.63 2.76 -12.22
N GLU A 190 21.48 1.54 -12.76
CA GLU A 190 22.17 1.14 -14.01
C GLU A 190 21.61 1.88 -15.23
N LEU A 191 20.28 2.08 -15.31
CA LEU A 191 19.65 2.88 -16.38
C LEU A 191 20.15 4.32 -16.36
N LYS A 192 20.29 4.91 -15.18
CA LYS A 192 20.88 6.24 -14.99
C LYS A 192 22.32 6.29 -15.54
N LYS A 193 23.16 5.29 -15.23
CA LYS A 193 24.54 5.21 -15.77
C LYS A 193 24.57 5.13 -17.30
N GLN A 194 23.52 4.56 -17.92
CA GLN A 194 23.35 4.52 -19.38
C GLN A 194 22.82 5.85 -19.95
N GLY A 195 22.61 6.88 -19.11
CA GLY A 195 22.17 8.21 -19.52
C GLY A 195 20.64 8.37 -19.60
N ILE A 196 19.86 7.39 -19.14
CA ILE A 196 18.41 7.48 -19.06
C ILE A 196 18.04 8.31 -17.82
N THR A 197 17.18 9.31 -18.02
CA THR A 197 16.61 10.09 -16.92
C THR A 197 15.39 9.36 -16.36
N CYS A 198 15.25 9.29 -15.04
CA CYS A 198 14.11 8.65 -14.40
C CYS A 198 13.33 9.62 -13.53
N ILE A 199 12.00 9.53 -13.55
CA ILE A 199 11.12 10.08 -12.52
C ILE A 199 10.51 8.91 -11.77
N ILE A 200 10.70 8.86 -10.45
CA ILE A 200 10.08 7.85 -9.59
C ILE A 200 9.02 8.50 -8.71
N ILE A 201 7.83 7.89 -8.69
CA ILE A 201 6.81 8.19 -7.70
C ILE A 201 6.78 7.02 -6.74
N SER A 202 7.01 7.27 -5.46
CA SER A 202 6.91 6.25 -4.40
C SER A 202 6.48 6.91 -3.09
N HIS A 203 5.82 6.13 -2.25
CA HIS A 203 5.53 6.50 -0.86
C HIS A 203 6.53 5.86 0.12
N LYS A 204 7.44 4.99 -0.36
CA LYS A 204 8.52 4.39 0.43
C LYS A 204 9.73 5.33 0.42
N LEU A 205 9.81 6.18 1.44
CA LEU A 205 10.81 7.26 1.49
C LEU A 205 12.25 6.75 1.58
N ASN A 206 12.48 5.61 2.23
CA ASN A 206 13.78 4.94 2.27
C ASN A 206 14.28 4.55 0.87
N GLU A 207 13.39 4.11 -0.02
CA GLU A 207 13.75 3.80 -1.42
C GLU A 207 14.12 5.07 -2.19
N ILE A 208 13.36 6.15 -1.97
CA ILE A 208 13.59 7.46 -2.59
C ILE A 208 14.94 8.03 -2.14
N GLU A 209 15.23 8.03 -0.84
CA GLU A 209 16.50 8.51 -0.29
C GLU A 209 17.70 7.73 -0.87
N TYR A 210 17.51 6.42 -1.10
CA TYR A 210 18.55 5.56 -1.66
C TYR A 210 18.91 5.93 -3.09
N VAL A 211 17.92 6.06 -4.00
CA VAL A 211 18.18 6.17 -5.46
C VAL A 211 18.16 7.58 -6.02
N SER A 212 17.47 8.53 -5.37
CA SER A 212 17.20 9.85 -5.97
C SER A 212 18.34 10.83 -5.83
N ASP A 213 18.48 11.70 -6.84
CA ASP A 213 19.38 12.85 -6.83
C ASP A 213 18.65 14.14 -6.41
N ALA A 214 17.35 14.20 -6.71
CA ALA A 214 16.49 15.31 -6.32
C ALA A 214 15.08 14.80 -5.99
N ILE A 215 14.38 15.53 -5.12
CA ILE A 215 13.01 15.23 -4.70
C ILE A 215 12.18 16.49 -4.86
N THR A 216 11.12 16.45 -5.68
CA THR A 216 10.10 17.51 -5.70
C THR A 216 8.90 17.07 -4.87
N ILE A 217 8.48 17.91 -3.94
CA ILE A 217 7.35 17.67 -3.04
C ILE A 217 6.12 18.42 -3.56
N ILE A 218 5.04 17.67 -3.78
CA ILE A 218 3.71 18.21 -4.15
C ILE A 218 2.75 17.98 -3.00
N ARG A 219 1.98 19.02 -2.66
CA ARG A 219 0.92 18.96 -1.66
C ARG A 219 -0.28 19.79 -2.11
N ASP A 220 -1.48 19.22 -2.01
CA ASP A 220 -2.76 19.89 -2.35
C ASP A 220 -2.74 20.52 -3.74
N GLY A 221 -2.12 19.86 -4.71
CA GLY A 221 -2.00 20.34 -6.08
C GLY A 221 -0.97 21.43 -6.34
N HIS A 222 -0.09 21.75 -5.38
CA HIS A 222 0.96 22.76 -5.51
C HIS A 222 2.35 22.16 -5.33
N THR A 223 3.36 22.69 -6.02
CA THR A 223 4.77 22.42 -5.72
C THR A 223 5.17 23.16 -4.45
N ILE A 224 5.64 22.44 -3.44
CA ILE A 224 6.08 23.00 -2.17
C ILE A 224 7.56 23.39 -2.26
N GLU A 225 8.40 22.43 -2.63
CA GLU A 225 9.84 22.62 -2.76
C GLU A 225 10.49 21.51 -3.57
N THR A 226 11.72 21.73 -4.00
CA THR A 226 12.59 20.70 -4.59
C THR A 226 13.87 20.63 -3.79
N LEU A 227 14.20 19.44 -3.28
CA LEU A 227 15.43 19.16 -2.52
C LEU A 227 16.45 18.49 -3.45
N GLU A 228 17.70 18.94 -3.41
CA GLU A 228 18.82 18.37 -4.17
C GLU A 228 19.80 17.65 -3.23
N LYS A 229 20.13 16.39 -3.53
CA LYS A 229 21.07 15.58 -2.76
C LYS A 229 22.45 16.25 -2.72
N GLY A 230 22.99 16.39 -1.50
CA GLY A 230 24.28 17.06 -1.27
C GLY A 230 24.23 18.58 -1.18
N LYS A 231 23.06 19.22 -1.40
CA LYS A 231 22.86 20.66 -1.18
C LYS A 231 21.90 20.92 -0.03
N ASP A 232 20.83 20.15 0.04
CA ASP A 232 19.75 20.29 1.01
C ASP A 232 19.78 19.15 2.02
N GLU A 233 19.06 19.30 3.13
CA GLU A 233 18.76 18.21 4.05
C GLU A 233 17.89 17.18 3.31
N PHE A 234 18.51 16.06 2.96
CA PHE A 234 17.91 15.00 2.15
C PHE A 234 17.57 13.81 3.04
N SER A 235 16.59 13.99 3.94
CA SER A 235 16.15 12.99 4.92
C SER A 235 14.66 12.69 4.79
N GLU A 236 14.26 11.48 5.22
CA GLU A 236 12.84 11.10 5.26
C GLU A 236 11.99 12.13 6.02
N ASP A 237 12.47 12.60 7.19
CA ASP A 237 11.73 13.53 8.04
C ASP A 237 11.50 14.88 7.34
N ARG A 238 12.51 15.36 6.59
CA ARG A 238 12.38 16.58 5.80
C ARG A 238 11.33 16.46 4.70
N VAL A 239 11.33 15.34 4.00
CA VAL A 239 10.34 15.04 2.95
C VAL A 239 8.93 14.93 3.54
N ILE A 240 8.77 14.22 4.66
CA ILE A 240 7.49 14.09 5.38
C ILE A 240 6.95 15.47 5.79
N LYS A 241 7.81 16.33 6.34
CA LYS A 241 7.44 17.69 6.72
C LYS A 241 6.88 18.48 5.54
N GLY A 242 7.50 18.38 4.38
CA GLY A 242 7.05 19.03 3.15
C GLY A 242 5.70 18.46 2.65
N MET A 243 5.54 17.13 2.72
CA MET A 243 4.32 16.44 2.27
C MET A 243 3.10 16.76 3.15
N VAL A 244 3.27 16.70 4.48
CA VAL A 244 2.16 16.82 5.46
C VAL A 244 1.91 18.28 5.88
N GLY A 245 2.92 19.15 5.75
CA GLY A 245 2.81 20.60 6.05
C GLY A 245 2.87 20.95 7.53
N ARG A 246 3.15 20.00 8.40
CA ARG A 246 3.42 20.19 9.83
C ARG A 246 4.61 19.35 10.24
N GLU A 247 5.33 19.80 11.26
CA GLU A 247 6.34 18.94 11.88
C GLU A 247 5.64 17.76 12.53
N LEU A 248 5.88 16.56 12.01
CA LEU A 248 5.62 15.35 12.74
C LEU A 248 6.85 15.16 13.65
N THR A 249 6.79 15.74 14.85
CA THR A 249 7.84 15.62 15.86
C THR A 249 8.11 14.16 16.24
N ASN A 250 7.14 13.28 16.00
CA ASN A 250 7.28 11.82 16.06
C ASN A 250 6.46 11.18 14.93
N ARG A 251 7.07 10.29 14.17
CA ARG A 251 6.42 9.48 13.12
C ARG A 251 5.27 8.64 13.66
N TYR A 252 5.34 8.26 14.92
CA TYR A 252 4.32 7.55 15.68
C TYR A 252 3.84 8.41 16.84
N PRO A 253 2.52 8.61 17.03
CA PRO A 253 2.00 9.39 18.14
C PRO A 253 2.33 8.70 19.47
N VAL A 254 2.94 9.45 20.38
CA VAL A 254 3.25 8.95 21.73
C VAL A 254 1.99 8.88 22.54
N ARG A 255 1.76 7.76 23.24
CA ARG A 255 0.72 7.67 24.26
C ARG A 255 1.25 8.23 25.57
N GLU A 256 0.68 9.36 26.01
CA GLU A 256 1.07 10.02 27.26
C GLU A 256 0.65 9.21 28.50
N GLU A 257 -0.49 8.49 28.41
CA GLU A 257 -1.04 7.67 29.48
C GLU A 257 -1.28 6.25 28.97
N VAL A 258 -0.53 5.28 29.51
CA VAL A 258 -0.69 3.85 29.21
C VAL A 258 -1.26 3.17 30.46
N ASN A 259 -2.58 2.93 30.46
CA ASN A 259 -3.26 2.23 31.51
C ASN A 259 -3.63 0.81 31.06
N ILE A 260 -2.73 -0.15 31.28
CA ILE A 260 -2.95 -1.55 30.95
C ILE A 260 -3.66 -2.22 32.12
N GLY A 261 -4.85 -2.74 31.87
CA GLY A 261 -5.70 -3.40 32.85
C GLY A 261 -5.57 -4.93 32.84
N ASP A 262 -6.69 -5.60 33.18
CA ASP A 262 -6.77 -7.06 33.21
C ASP A 262 -6.77 -7.69 31.81
N VAL A 263 -6.49 -9.00 31.74
CA VAL A 263 -6.61 -9.78 30.52
C VAL A 263 -8.08 -9.89 30.12
N ILE A 264 -8.45 -9.32 28.98
CA ILE A 264 -9.81 -9.37 28.45
C ILE A 264 -9.97 -10.28 27.25
N PHE A 265 -8.86 -10.67 26.62
CA PHE A 265 -8.84 -11.60 25.48
C PHE A 265 -7.72 -12.62 25.67
N GLU A 266 -8.04 -13.91 25.54
CA GLU A 266 -7.06 -14.99 25.67
C GLU A 266 -7.41 -16.13 24.70
N VAL A 267 -6.40 -16.66 24.02
CA VAL A 267 -6.48 -17.80 23.11
C VAL A 267 -5.57 -18.90 23.64
N LYS A 268 -6.09 -20.13 23.73
CA LYS A 268 -5.35 -21.30 24.24
C LYS A 268 -5.39 -22.47 23.27
N ASN A 269 -4.22 -23.04 23.02
CA ASN A 269 -4.02 -24.26 22.22
C ASN A 269 -4.72 -24.18 20.86
N TRP A 270 -4.59 -23.02 20.17
CA TRP A 270 -5.29 -22.77 18.92
C TRP A 270 -4.59 -23.44 17.76
N ASN A 271 -5.35 -24.28 17.04
CA ASN A 271 -4.85 -25.05 15.91
C ASN A 271 -5.77 -24.85 14.71
N VAL A 272 -5.18 -24.70 13.52
CA VAL A 272 -5.92 -24.48 12.28
C VAL A 272 -5.26 -25.24 11.13
N TYR A 273 -6.06 -25.91 10.31
CA TYR A 273 -5.62 -26.55 9.07
C TYR A 273 -6.04 -25.75 7.85
N HIS A 274 -5.26 -25.87 6.77
CA HIS A 274 -5.53 -25.16 5.52
C HIS A 274 -6.92 -25.50 4.97
N PRO A 275 -7.69 -24.53 4.42
CA PRO A 275 -9.08 -24.78 3.98
C PRO A 275 -9.20 -25.86 2.92
N ASP A 276 -8.23 -25.98 1.99
CA ASP A 276 -8.24 -26.92 0.88
C ASP A 276 -7.35 -28.17 1.11
N ASP A 277 -6.53 -28.17 2.17
CA ASP A 277 -5.64 -29.28 2.52
C ASP A 277 -5.73 -29.63 4.01
N ALA A 278 -6.51 -30.64 4.32
CA ALA A 278 -6.74 -31.09 5.68
C ALA A 278 -5.53 -31.76 6.37
N GLN A 279 -4.42 -31.96 5.66
CA GLN A 279 -3.16 -32.47 6.23
C GLN A 279 -2.20 -31.35 6.55
N ARG A 280 -2.31 -30.20 5.88
CA ARG A 280 -1.47 -29.03 6.10
C ARG A 280 -1.98 -28.20 7.28
N GLN A 281 -1.28 -28.30 8.41
CA GLN A 281 -1.55 -27.45 9.56
C GLN A 281 -0.88 -26.07 9.35
N VAL A 282 -1.68 -25.01 9.47
CA VAL A 282 -1.25 -23.63 9.22
C VAL A 282 -0.97 -22.90 10.53
N ILE A 283 -1.75 -23.18 11.57
CA ILE A 283 -1.57 -22.62 12.93
C ILE A 283 -1.45 -23.80 13.88
N LYS A 284 -0.41 -23.75 14.75
CA LYS A 284 -0.01 -24.84 15.60
C LYS A 284 0.15 -24.37 17.05
N ASP A 285 -0.72 -24.86 17.92
CA ASP A 285 -0.72 -24.65 19.37
C ASP A 285 -0.47 -23.20 19.81
N VAL A 286 -1.12 -22.23 19.14
CA VAL A 286 -0.94 -20.81 19.45
C VAL A 286 -1.62 -20.46 20.77
N ASN A 287 -0.85 -19.82 21.64
CA ASN A 287 -1.28 -19.29 22.93
C ASN A 287 -0.94 -17.80 22.98
N LEU A 288 -1.93 -16.94 23.19
CA LEU A 288 -1.74 -15.49 23.33
C LEU A 288 -2.80 -14.88 24.23
N HIS A 289 -2.48 -13.72 24.81
CA HIS A 289 -3.44 -12.93 25.57
C HIS A 289 -3.25 -11.44 25.30
N VAL A 290 -4.32 -10.67 25.51
CA VAL A 290 -4.31 -9.19 25.37
C VAL A 290 -5.08 -8.59 26.53
N ARG A 291 -4.55 -7.52 27.10
CA ARG A 291 -5.12 -6.81 28.24
C ARG A 291 -5.96 -5.61 27.80
N ALA A 292 -6.84 -5.15 28.65
CA ALA A 292 -7.55 -3.90 28.43
C ALA A 292 -6.56 -2.73 28.31
N GLY A 293 -6.74 -1.88 27.30
CA GLY A 293 -5.87 -0.72 27.06
C GLY A 293 -4.50 -1.06 26.46
N GLU A 294 -4.26 -2.33 26.09
CA GLU A 294 -3.00 -2.78 25.51
C GLU A 294 -3.07 -2.81 23.98
N VAL A 295 -1.98 -2.40 23.34
CA VAL A 295 -1.74 -2.61 21.90
C VAL A 295 -0.71 -3.71 21.74
N VAL A 296 -1.13 -4.87 21.24
CA VAL A 296 -0.27 -6.04 21.02
C VAL A 296 0.02 -6.19 19.54
N GLY A 297 1.31 -6.27 19.17
CA GLY A 297 1.74 -6.57 17.83
C GLY A 297 1.77 -8.07 17.54
N LEU A 298 1.38 -8.47 16.33
CA LEU A 298 1.71 -9.78 15.77
C LEU A 298 2.72 -9.59 14.63
N ALA A 299 4.00 -9.84 14.92
CA ALA A 299 5.10 -9.73 13.97
C ALA A 299 5.48 -11.10 13.39
N GLY A 300 6.08 -11.11 12.20
CA GLY A 300 6.56 -12.34 11.56
C GLY A 300 6.85 -12.12 10.08
N LEU A 301 7.53 -13.07 9.46
CA LEU A 301 7.80 -13.01 8.02
C LEU A 301 6.51 -13.18 7.20
N MET A 302 6.58 -12.83 5.92
CA MET A 302 5.49 -13.04 4.98
C MET A 302 5.10 -14.53 4.93
N GLY A 303 3.81 -14.86 5.04
CA GLY A 303 3.35 -16.25 5.09
C GLY A 303 3.52 -16.96 6.45
N ALA A 304 3.87 -16.25 7.53
CA ALA A 304 4.04 -16.83 8.86
C ALA A 304 2.73 -17.30 9.52
N GLY A 305 1.56 -16.97 8.97
CA GLY A 305 0.26 -17.38 9.50
C GLY A 305 -0.49 -16.31 10.30
N ARG A 306 -0.07 -15.05 10.25
CA ARG A 306 -0.67 -13.94 11.05
C ARG A 306 -2.13 -13.68 10.68
N THR A 307 -2.42 -13.46 9.40
CA THR A 307 -3.79 -13.25 8.87
C THR A 307 -4.65 -14.50 9.07
N GLU A 308 -4.09 -15.68 8.81
CA GLU A 308 -4.78 -16.96 9.00
C GLU A 308 -5.19 -17.18 10.47
N LEU A 309 -4.33 -16.81 11.41
CA LEU A 309 -4.65 -16.84 12.85
C LEU A 309 -5.82 -15.90 13.16
N ALA A 310 -5.73 -14.64 12.75
CA ALA A 310 -6.76 -13.64 13.01
C ALA A 310 -8.11 -14.04 12.42
N MET A 311 -8.14 -14.44 11.15
CA MET A 311 -9.36 -14.86 10.45
C MET A 311 -9.95 -16.14 11.06
N SER A 312 -9.12 -17.09 11.50
CA SER A 312 -9.61 -18.32 12.13
C SER A 312 -10.27 -18.07 13.49
N ILE A 313 -9.78 -17.09 14.25
CA ILE A 313 -10.38 -16.64 15.50
C ILE A 313 -11.66 -15.84 15.23
N PHE A 314 -11.65 -14.96 14.23
CA PHE A 314 -12.80 -14.13 13.88
C PHE A 314 -13.87 -14.94 13.14
N GLY A 315 -14.66 -15.68 13.92
CA GLY A 315 -15.80 -16.44 13.41
C GLY A 315 -15.45 -17.60 12.50
N ARG A 316 -14.25 -18.17 12.62
CA ARG A 316 -13.75 -19.27 11.81
C ARG A 316 -13.81 -18.98 10.30
N SER A 317 -13.53 -17.72 9.92
CA SER A 317 -13.60 -17.28 8.52
C SER A 317 -12.44 -17.81 7.65
N TYR A 318 -11.45 -18.47 8.25
CA TYR A 318 -10.37 -19.17 7.56
C TYR A 318 -10.10 -20.53 8.21
N GLY A 319 -9.79 -21.52 7.38
CA GLY A 319 -9.30 -22.84 7.80
C GLY A 319 -10.38 -23.86 8.12
N GLN A 320 -9.92 -25.08 8.42
CA GLN A 320 -10.75 -26.22 8.82
C GLN A 320 -10.13 -26.95 10.02
N LYS A 321 -10.84 -27.88 10.64
CA LYS A 321 -10.40 -28.63 11.83
C LYS A 321 -9.88 -27.73 12.94
N ILE A 322 -10.53 -26.56 13.12
CA ILE A 322 -10.13 -25.56 14.11
C ILE A 322 -10.41 -26.09 15.51
N SER A 323 -9.37 -26.13 16.35
CA SER A 323 -9.47 -26.52 17.77
C SER A 323 -8.74 -25.51 18.66
N GLY A 324 -8.99 -25.56 19.94
CA GLY A 324 -8.53 -24.63 20.95
C GLY A 324 -9.69 -23.83 21.55
N THR A 325 -9.38 -22.96 22.50
CA THR A 325 -10.37 -22.21 23.27
C THR A 325 -10.06 -20.71 23.27
N VAL A 326 -11.09 -19.90 23.14
CA VAL A 326 -11.01 -18.44 23.27
C VAL A 326 -11.73 -18.03 24.55
N PHE A 327 -11.12 -17.14 25.32
CA PHE A 327 -11.72 -16.52 26.50
C PHE A 327 -11.86 -15.02 26.26
N ILE A 328 -13.04 -14.48 26.58
CA ILE A 328 -13.33 -13.04 26.56
C ILE A 328 -13.84 -12.64 27.95
N ASN A 329 -13.15 -11.66 28.55
CA ASN A 329 -13.42 -11.24 29.94
C ASN A 329 -13.42 -12.43 30.92
N GLY A 330 -12.48 -13.37 30.74
CA GLY A 330 -12.32 -14.56 31.60
C GLY A 330 -13.36 -15.66 31.38
N LYS A 331 -14.29 -15.51 30.43
CA LYS A 331 -15.32 -16.50 30.10
C LYS A 331 -15.02 -17.14 28.75
N GLU A 332 -15.21 -18.45 28.64
CA GLU A 332 -15.09 -19.16 27.39
C GLU A 332 -16.11 -18.63 26.38
N ALA A 333 -15.61 -18.23 25.20
CA ALA A 333 -16.40 -17.68 24.11
C ALA A 333 -16.48 -18.67 22.94
N THR A 334 -17.68 -18.91 22.43
CA THR A 334 -17.89 -19.72 21.22
C THR A 334 -18.00 -18.80 20.01
N LEU A 335 -16.97 -18.84 19.15
CA LEU A 335 -16.85 -17.99 17.95
C LEU A 335 -16.97 -18.82 16.66
N LYS A 336 -18.15 -19.40 16.38
CA LYS A 336 -18.38 -20.27 15.21
C LYS A 336 -18.72 -19.51 13.95
N SER A 337 -19.10 -18.25 14.07
CA SER A 337 -19.47 -17.37 12.97
C SER A 337 -19.01 -15.94 13.23
N VAL A 338 -18.90 -15.13 12.18
CA VAL A 338 -18.63 -13.68 12.27
C VAL A 338 -19.66 -12.99 13.18
N LYS A 339 -20.92 -13.44 13.13
CA LYS A 339 -21.97 -12.96 14.03
C LYS A 339 -21.62 -13.21 15.50
N ASP A 340 -21.19 -14.45 15.82
CA ASP A 340 -20.81 -14.77 17.20
C ASP A 340 -19.64 -13.90 17.67
N ALA A 341 -18.67 -13.63 16.80
CA ALA A 341 -17.55 -12.72 17.10
C ALA A 341 -18.03 -11.31 17.42
N ILE A 342 -18.92 -10.73 16.61
CA ILE A 342 -19.51 -9.40 16.83
C ILE A 342 -20.33 -9.37 18.12
N ASP A 343 -21.16 -10.38 18.37
CA ASP A 343 -22.00 -10.49 19.57
C ASP A 343 -21.13 -10.60 20.85
N ASN A 344 -19.91 -11.18 20.73
CA ASN A 344 -18.89 -11.23 21.78
C ASN A 344 -17.93 -10.02 21.78
N LYS A 345 -18.28 -8.92 21.12
CA LYS A 345 -17.50 -7.67 21.08
C LYS A 345 -16.10 -7.80 20.49
N LEU A 346 -15.90 -8.73 19.57
CA LEU A 346 -14.69 -8.87 18.78
C LEU A 346 -14.92 -8.29 17.38
N ALA A 347 -13.98 -7.48 16.88
CA ALA A 347 -13.99 -6.93 15.53
C ALA A 347 -12.67 -7.24 14.81
N TYR A 348 -12.73 -7.32 13.48
CA TYR A 348 -11.59 -7.61 12.62
C TYR A 348 -11.59 -6.71 11.38
N VAL A 349 -10.55 -5.90 11.26
CA VAL A 349 -10.25 -5.11 10.07
C VAL A 349 -9.34 -5.92 9.18
N SER A 350 -9.81 -6.29 7.99
CA SER A 350 -9.07 -7.14 7.05
C SER A 350 -8.00 -6.38 6.29
N GLU A 351 -6.92 -7.06 5.92
CA GLU A 351 -5.84 -6.57 5.07
C GLU A 351 -6.35 -6.03 3.72
N ASP A 352 -7.18 -6.82 3.04
CA ASP A 352 -7.77 -6.43 1.75
C ASP A 352 -9.09 -5.68 1.96
N ARG A 353 -8.97 -4.35 2.10
CA ARG A 353 -10.15 -3.49 2.28
C ARG A 353 -11.07 -3.46 1.06
N LYS A 354 -10.51 -3.66 -0.16
CA LYS A 354 -11.30 -3.54 -1.41
C LYS A 354 -12.20 -4.74 -1.65
N ASN A 355 -11.73 -5.95 -1.37
CA ASN A 355 -12.49 -7.19 -1.62
C ASN A 355 -13.27 -7.65 -0.38
N TYR A 356 -12.76 -7.45 0.83
CA TYR A 356 -13.37 -7.95 2.07
C TYR A 356 -13.83 -6.83 3.02
N GLY A 357 -13.22 -5.65 2.92
CA GLY A 357 -13.50 -4.56 3.86
C GLY A 357 -14.70 -3.71 3.46
N LEU A 358 -14.91 -3.43 2.18
CA LEU A 358 -15.86 -2.44 1.65
C LEU A 358 -16.67 -2.96 0.48
N VAL A 359 -17.88 -2.44 0.33
CA VAL A 359 -18.67 -2.53 -0.90
C VAL A 359 -18.45 -1.25 -1.69
N LEU A 360 -17.45 -1.25 -2.60
CA LEU A 360 -16.94 -0.03 -3.26
C LEU A 360 -17.98 0.72 -4.08
N ILE A 361 -18.98 0.03 -4.62
CA ILE A 361 -20.07 0.63 -5.42
C ILE A 361 -21.18 1.24 -4.56
N ASP A 362 -21.18 0.99 -3.25
CA ASP A 362 -22.21 1.50 -2.34
C ASP A 362 -21.73 2.79 -1.63
N ASP A 363 -22.63 3.46 -0.95
CA ASP A 363 -22.36 4.72 -0.26
C ASP A 363 -21.57 4.52 1.05
N ILE A 364 -20.96 5.60 1.54
CA ILE A 364 -20.15 5.62 2.76
C ILE A 364 -21.01 5.23 3.97
N LYS A 365 -22.21 5.77 4.10
CA LYS A 365 -23.13 5.50 5.21
C LYS A 365 -23.41 4.02 5.36
N ARG A 366 -23.82 3.34 4.27
CA ARG A 366 -24.12 1.91 4.29
C ARG A 366 -22.88 1.08 4.61
N ASN A 367 -21.72 1.46 4.04
CA ASN A 367 -20.47 0.79 4.37
C ASN A 367 -20.12 0.91 5.86
N MET A 368 -20.32 2.09 6.48
CA MET A 368 -20.07 2.28 7.91
C MET A 368 -21.03 1.47 8.78
N THR A 369 -22.30 1.37 8.41
CA THR A 369 -23.34 0.83 9.29
C THR A 369 -23.58 -0.67 9.13
N MET A 370 -23.11 -1.30 8.04
CA MET A 370 -23.45 -2.68 7.69
C MET A 370 -23.10 -3.72 8.77
N ALA A 371 -21.97 -3.58 9.47
CA ALA A 371 -21.56 -4.52 10.52
C ALA A 371 -22.43 -4.40 11.79
N ALA A 372 -22.96 -3.19 12.03
CA ALA A 372 -23.82 -2.86 13.17
C ALA A 372 -25.29 -2.70 12.77
N LEU A 373 -25.70 -3.14 11.59
CA LEU A 373 -26.99 -2.83 10.99
C LEU A 373 -28.19 -3.20 11.89
N ARG A 374 -28.04 -4.23 12.73
CA ARG A 374 -29.07 -4.62 13.70
C ARG A 374 -29.40 -3.55 14.73
N ASN A 375 -28.45 -2.69 15.07
CA ASN A 375 -28.64 -1.59 16.01
C ASN A 375 -29.61 -0.54 15.47
N PHE A 376 -29.81 -0.53 14.14
CA PHE A 376 -30.68 0.42 13.43
C PHE A 376 -32.04 -0.16 13.05
N PHE A 377 -32.34 -1.42 13.46
CA PHE A 377 -33.63 -2.03 13.16
C PHE A 377 -34.72 -1.52 14.11
N SER A 378 -35.84 -1.13 13.52
CA SER A 378 -37.08 -0.94 14.27
C SER A 378 -37.60 -2.28 14.82
N LYS A 379 -38.57 -2.22 15.74
CA LYS A 379 -39.27 -3.42 16.27
C LYS A 379 -39.90 -4.29 15.18
N LYS A 380 -40.09 -3.75 13.97
CA LYS A 380 -40.66 -4.46 12.80
C LYS A 380 -39.57 -5.01 11.85
N GLY A 381 -38.29 -4.91 12.19
CA GLY A 381 -37.19 -5.36 11.34
C GLY A 381 -36.87 -4.45 10.17
N VAL A 382 -37.34 -3.21 10.16
CA VAL A 382 -37.06 -2.20 9.14
C VAL A 382 -35.94 -1.29 9.65
N VAL A 383 -34.96 -0.98 8.79
CA VAL A 383 -33.86 -0.08 9.11
C VAL A 383 -34.41 1.36 9.30
N ASN A 384 -34.05 1.99 10.42
CA ASN A 384 -34.33 3.40 10.65
C ASN A 384 -33.23 4.24 9.95
N SER A 385 -33.56 4.78 8.78
CA SER A 385 -32.62 5.57 7.98
C SER A 385 -32.13 6.84 8.69
N ASN A 386 -32.91 7.43 9.58
CA ASN A 386 -32.49 8.63 10.32
C ASN A 386 -31.39 8.29 11.34
N ASP A 387 -31.58 7.21 12.13
CA ASP A 387 -30.58 6.77 13.10
C ASP A 387 -29.29 6.33 12.38
N GLU A 388 -29.41 5.69 11.22
CA GLU A 388 -28.29 5.31 10.37
C GLU A 388 -27.51 6.55 9.88
N ILE A 389 -28.18 7.60 9.42
CA ILE A 389 -27.55 8.86 8.99
C ILE A 389 -26.84 9.53 10.16
N ILE A 390 -27.48 9.61 11.33
CA ILE A 390 -26.92 10.24 12.54
C ILE A 390 -25.62 9.52 12.93
N ALA A 391 -25.65 8.20 13.02
CA ALA A 391 -24.49 7.40 13.40
C ALA A 391 -23.35 7.54 12.38
N ALA A 392 -23.64 7.49 11.09
CA ALA A 392 -22.63 7.64 10.06
C ALA A 392 -21.99 9.04 10.06
N GLU A 393 -22.76 10.11 10.28
CA GLU A 393 -22.23 11.47 10.40
C GLU A 393 -21.40 11.68 11.68
N GLU A 394 -21.80 11.06 12.79
CA GLU A 394 -21.03 11.08 14.03
C GLU A 394 -19.66 10.44 13.82
N TYR A 395 -19.61 9.22 13.27
CA TYR A 395 -18.34 8.52 13.02
C TYR A 395 -17.51 9.18 11.92
N ARG A 396 -18.14 9.75 10.88
CA ARG A 396 -17.43 10.56 9.88
C ARG A 396 -16.63 11.68 10.53
N LYS A 397 -17.23 12.35 11.52
CA LYS A 397 -16.57 13.43 12.27
C LYS A 397 -15.55 12.88 13.27
N LYS A 398 -15.91 11.84 14.06
CA LYS A 398 -15.05 11.25 15.12
C LYS A 398 -13.69 10.83 14.56
N ILE A 399 -13.67 10.19 13.40
CA ILE A 399 -12.42 9.67 12.80
C ILE A 399 -11.96 10.49 11.56
N ASN A 400 -12.54 11.68 11.39
CA ASN A 400 -12.15 12.64 10.36
C ASN A 400 -12.11 12.02 8.95
N VAL A 401 -13.23 11.42 8.49
CA VAL A 401 -13.36 10.96 7.09
C VAL A 401 -13.60 12.17 6.19
N LYS A 402 -12.64 12.46 5.32
CA LYS A 402 -12.71 13.58 4.37
C LYS A 402 -13.64 13.21 3.21
N THR A 403 -14.86 13.70 3.24
CA THR A 403 -15.87 13.54 2.20
C THR A 403 -16.86 14.71 2.23
N ASN A 404 -17.42 15.05 1.08
CA ASN A 404 -18.45 16.08 0.96
C ASN A 404 -19.83 15.58 1.43
N SER A 405 -20.08 14.27 1.37
CA SER A 405 -21.35 13.64 1.74
C SER A 405 -21.18 12.17 2.07
N ILE A 406 -21.87 11.68 3.11
CA ILE A 406 -21.95 10.24 3.43
C ILE A 406 -22.69 9.40 2.38
N ASN A 407 -23.42 10.06 1.45
CA ASN A 407 -24.08 9.40 0.33
C ASN A 407 -23.18 9.25 -0.91
N GLN A 408 -21.92 9.70 -0.84
CA GLN A 408 -20.94 9.50 -1.89
C GLN A 408 -20.47 8.03 -1.90
N THR A 409 -20.18 7.49 -3.08
CA THR A 409 -19.65 6.12 -3.21
C THR A 409 -18.25 6.01 -2.61
N VAL A 410 -17.98 4.92 -1.92
CA VAL A 410 -16.68 4.69 -1.26
C VAL A 410 -15.54 4.62 -2.26
N SER A 411 -15.79 4.14 -3.49
CA SER A 411 -14.75 4.09 -4.55
C SER A 411 -14.15 5.44 -4.89
N SER A 412 -14.86 6.56 -4.62
CA SER A 412 -14.37 7.91 -4.89
C SER A 412 -13.43 8.46 -3.80
N LEU A 413 -13.29 7.76 -2.68
CA LEU A 413 -12.42 8.16 -1.57
C LEU A 413 -10.96 7.74 -1.82
N SER A 414 -10.02 8.53 -1.25
CA SER A 414 -8.61 8.11 -1.13
C SER A 414 -8.47 6.85 -0.26
N GLY A 415 -7.36 6.10 -0.44
CA GLY A 415 -7.10 4.89 0.33
C GLY A 415 -7.17 5.09 1.85
N GLY A 416 -6.62 6.18 2.37
CA GLY A 416 -6.68 6.52 3.80
C GLY A 416 -8.12 6.78 4.29
N ASN A 417 -8.95 7.46 3.49
CA ASN A 417 -10.35 7.67 3.84
C ASN A 417 -11.18 6.38 3.72
N GLN A 418 -10.89 5.51 2.74
CA GLN A 418 -11.48 4.17 2.67
C GLN A 418 -11.16 3.35 3.92
N GLN A 419 -9.90 3.38 4.38
CA GLN A 419 -9.48 2.68 5.61
C GLN A 419 -10.21 3.19 6.84
N LYS A 420 -10.41 4.51 6.95
CA LYS A 420 -11.22 5.10 8.02
C LYS A 420 -12.68 4.63 7.97
N VAL A 421 -13.27 4.48 6.76
CA VAL A 421 -14.63 3.92 6.61
C VAL A 421 -14.68 2.48 7.14
N VAL A 422 -13.67 1.64 6.85
CA VAL A 422 -13.57 0.28 7.40
C VAL A 422 -13.46 0.31 8.93
N LEU A 423 -12.62 1.19 9.50
CA LEU A 423 -12.53 1.36 10.95
C LEU A 423 -13.87 1.78 11.55
N ALA A 424 -14.55 2.78 10.96
CA ALA A 424 -15.87 3.22 11.42
C ALA A 424 -16.88 2.07 11.41
N LYS A 425 -16.89 1.24 10.36
CA LYS A 425 -17.77 0.07 10.25
C LYS A 425 -17.64 -0.84 11.46
N TRP A 426 -16.42 -1.13 11.88
CA TRP A 426 -16.18 -2.01 13.03
C TRP A 426 -16.35 -1.30 14.37
N MET A 427 -15.95 -0.04 14.50
CA MET A 427 -16.15 0.74 15.72
C MET A 427 -17.64 0.93 16.04
N LEU A 428 -18.52 1.00 15.04
CA LEU A 428 -19.98 1.06 15.22
C LEU A 428 -20.56 -0.19 15.89
N THR A 429 -19.87 -1.34 15.86
CA THR A 429 -20.25 -2.54 16.62
C THR A 429 -19.91 -2.42 18.09
N GLN A 430 -19.23 -1.35 18.51
CA GLN A 430 -18.74 -1.11 19.88
C GLN A 430 -17.94 -2.30 20.44
N PRO A 431 -16.83 -2.69 19.77
CA PRO A 431 -16.02 -3.82 20.19
C PRO A 431 -15.22 -3.49 21.47
N ASP A 432 -14.90 -4.53 22.24
CA ASP A 432 -13.92 -4.47 23.33
C ASP A 432 -12.55 -4.94 22.86
N ILE A 433 -12.52 -5.77 21.80
CA ILE A 433 -11.31 -6.32 21.20
C ILE A 433 -11.31 -5.99 19.71
N LEU A 434 -10.23 -5.38 19.22
CA LEU A 434 -10.05 -5.05 17.81
C LEU A 434 -8.79 -5.71 17.26
N ILE A 435 -8.94 -6.51 16.19
CA ILE A 435 -7.83 -7.03 15.40
C ILE A 435 -7.72 -6.17 14.15
N LEU A 436 -6.57 -5.56 13.93
CA LEU A 436 -6.25 -4.69 12.79
C LEU A 436 -5.18 -5.38 11.94
N ASP A 437 -5.58 -5.91 10.80
CA ASP A 437 -4.68 -6.63 9.89
C ASP A 437 -4.21 -5.68 8.78
N GLU A 438 -2.91 -5.37 8.79
CA GLU A 438 -2.24 -4.42 7.89
C GLU A 438 -3.02 -3.08 7.77
N PRO A 439 -3.32 -2.40 8.91
CA PRO A 439 -4.25 -1.27 8.93
C PRO A 439 -3.79 -0.06 8.12
N THR A 440 -2.51 0.00 7.77
CA THR A 440 -1.92 1.14 7.06
C THR A 440 -1.39 0.79 5.67
N ARG A 441 -1.68 -0.43 5.18
CA ARG A 441 -1.22 -0.88 3.88
C ARG A 441 -1.81 -0.07 2.74
N GLY A 442 -0.94 0.48 1.87
CA GLY A 442 -1.34 1.23 0.68
C GLY A 442 -2.06 2.55 0.98
N ILE A 443 -1.71 3.19 2.09
CA ILE A 443 -2.14 4.55 2.42
C ILE A 443 -0.92 5.46 2.60
N ASP A 444 -1.13 6.76 2.47
CA ASP A 444 -0.06 7.76 2.60
C ASP A 444 0.36 8.00 4.05
N VAL A 445 1.52 8.63 4.24
CA VAL A 445 2.14 8.85 5.55
C VAL A 445 1.25 9.65 6.50
N GLY A 446 0.54 10.67 5.99
CA GLY A 446 -0.37 11.48 6.81
C GLY A 446 -1.56 10.67 7.29
N ALA A 447 -2.14 9.83 6.40
CA ALA A 447 -3.24 8.93 6.76
C ALA A 447 -2.77 7.83 7.73
N LYS A 448 -1.55 7.28 7.58
CA LYS A 448 -0.95 6.34 8.55
C LYS A 448 -0.94 6.93 9.95
N TYR A 449 -0.43 8.15 10.09
CA TYR A 449 -0.39 8.84 11.37
C TYR A 449 -1.77 9.01 12.01
N GLU A 450 -2.80 9.36 11.21
CA GLU A 450 -4.18 9.46 11.72
C GLU A 450 -4.72 8.10 12.19
N ILE A 451 -4.38 6.99 11.52
CA ILE A 451 -4.74 5.63 11.97
C ILE A 451 -4.04 5.29 13.30
N TYR A 452 -2.77 5.64 13.47
CA TYR A 452 -2.06 5.42 14.74
C TYR A 452 -2.68 6.24 15.90
N CYS A 453 -3.14 7.46 15.62
CA CYS A 453 -3.90 8.24 16.60
C CYS A 453 -5.20 7.52 17.01
N ILE A 454 -5.93 6.94 16.04
CA ILE A 454 -7.15 6.17 16.31
C ILE A 454 -6.84 4.93 17.18
N ILE A 455 -5.76 4.20 16.88
CA ILE A 455 -5.30 3.04 17.67
C ILE A 455 -5.02 3.46 19.11
N ASN A 456 -4.32 4.57 19.31
CA ASN A 456 -4.01 5.10 20.64
C ASN A 456 -5.26 5.52 21.43
N GLU A 457 -6.24 6.16 20.75
CA GLU A 457 -7.51 6.52 21.39
C GLU A 457 -8.32 5.28 21.78
N LEU A 458 -8.36 4.23 20.93
CA LEU A 458 -9.03 2.97 21.28
C LEU A 458 -8.39 2.30 22.50
N ALA A 459 -7.06 2.25 22.58
CA ALA A 459 -6.35 1.74 23.73
C ALA A 459 -6.61 2.58 24.99
N LYS A 460 -6.64 3.93 24.86
CA LYS A 460 -7.01 4.84 25.96
C LYS A 460 -8.45 4.63 26.45
N GLU A 461 -9.37 4.27 25.55
CA GLU A 461 -10.75 3.88 25.90
C GLU A 461 -10.81 2.50 26.62
N GLY A 462 -9.68 1.83 26.87
CA GLY A 462 -9.59 0.52 27.51
C GLY A 462 -9.84 -0.67 26.59
N LYS A 463 -9.82 -0.48 25.27
CA LYS A 463 -9.97 -1.57 24.29
C LYS A 463 -8.67 -2.38 24.19
N ALA A 464 -8.79 -3.70 23.96
CA ALA A 464 -7.66 -4.52 23.56
C ALA A 464 -7.46 -4.39 22.04
N VAL A 465 -6.28 -3.96 21.60
CA VAL A 465 -5.99 -3.79 20.19
C VAL A 465 -4.87 -4.74 19.78
N ILE A 466 -5.10 -5.54 18.74
CA ILE A 466 -4.11 -6.40 18.11
C ILE A 466 -3.76 -5.79 16.76
N VAL A 467 -2.49 -5.48 16.53
CA VAL A 467 -1.99 -4.94 15.27
C VAL A 467 -1.14 -6.00 14.57
N ILE A 468 -1.56 -6.39 13.38
CA ILE A 468 -0.77 -7.23 12.47
C ILE A 468 -0.15 -6.30 11.45
N SER A 469 1.18 -6.31 11.32
CA SER A 469 1.86 -5.51 10.30
C SER A 469 3.08 -6.24 9.76
N SER A 470 3.31 -6.08 8.47
CA SER A 470 4.55 -6.47 7.79
C SER A 470 5.63 -5.39 7.92
N GLU A 471 5.24 -4.17 8.28
CA GLU A 471 6.17 -3.06 8.50
C GLU A 471 6.70 -3.09 9.95
N MET A 472 7.92 -3.59 10.16
CA MET A 472 8.52 -3.64 11.51
C MET A 472 8.57 -2.28 12.22
N PRO A 473 8.86 -1.14 11.55
CA PRO A 473 8.81 0.17 12.21
C PRO A 473 7.42 0.53 12.77
N GLU A 474 6.32 0.07 12.14
CA GLU A 474 4.97 0.25 12.63
C GLU A 474 4.75 -0.48 13.95
N ILE A 475 5.15 -1.75 14.01
CA ILE A 475 5.08 -2.57 15.24
C ILE A 475 5.90 -1.94 16.38
N ILE A 476 7.14 -1.51 16.08
CA ILE A 476 8.04 -0.88 17.06
C ILE A 476 7.44 0.42 17.61
N GLY A 477 6.85 1.22 16.71
CA GLY A 477 6.33 2.55 17.04
C GLY A 477 4.98 2.55 17.77
N THR A 478 4.14 1.52 17.55
CA THR A 478 2.74 1.55 18.01
C THR A 478 2.43 0.56 19.12
N CYS A 479 3.15 -0.58 19.23
CA CYS A 479 2.81 -1.67 20.12
C CYS A 479 3.47 -1.55 21.50
N ASP A 480 2.80 -2.07 22.53
CA ASP A 480 3.33 -2.19 23.90
C ASP A 480 4.06 -3.51 24.13
N ARG A 481 3.64 -4.55 23.40
CA ARG A 481 4.16 -5.90 23.47
C ARG A 481 3.95 -6.58 22.10
N VAL A 482 4.80 -7.52 21.76
CA VAL A 482 4.76 -8.18 20.44
C VAL A 482 4.88 -9.68 20.61
N TYR A 483 3.96 -10.43 20.00
CA TYR A 483 4.15 -11.85 19.70
C TYR A 483 4.79 -12.02 18.33
N ILE A 484 5.76 -12.91 18.26
CA ILE A 484 6.44 -13.22 17.00
C ILE A 484 5.92 -14.57 16.50
N ILE A 485 5.33 -14.56 15.31
CA ILE A 485 4.80 -15.75 14.66
C ILE A 485 5.78 -16.20 13.58
N ASN A 486 6.12 -17.49 13.58
CA ASN A 486 6.92 -18.12 12.56
C ASN A 486 6.35 -19.52 12.25
N GLU A 487 6.08 -19.81 10.98
CA GLU A 487 5.53 -21.09 10.50
C GLU A 487 4.29 -21.58 11.26
N GLY A 488 3.43 -20.64 11.66
CA GLY A 488 2.19 -20.89 12.37
C GLY A 488 2.30 -21.11 13.88
N GLU A 489 3.48 -20.92 14.48
CA GLU A 489 3.76 -21.07 15.90
C GLU A 489 4.20 -19.73 16.51
N ILE A 490 4.02 -19.57 17.84
CA ILE A 490 4.61 -18.43 18.56
C ILE A 490 6.10 -18.71 18.79
N ALA A 491 6.94 -18.01 18.05
CA ALA A 491 8.42 -18.10 18.17
C ALA A 491 8.95 -17.36 19.40
N GLY A 492 8.19 -16.41 19.94
CA GLY A 492 8.55 -15.65 21.13
C GLY A 492 7.65 -14.46 21.39
N GLU A 493 7.93 -13.81 22.50
CA GLU A 493 7.28 -12.59 22.95
C GLU A 493 8.34 -11.56 23.30
N LEU A 494 8.09 -10.27 23.01
CA LEU A 494 8.95 -9.14 23.36
C LEU A 494 8.15 -8.07 24.10
N THR A 495 8.71 -7.55 25.18
CA THR A 495 8.17 -6.39 25.90
C THR A 495 8.53 -5.09 25.17
N LYS A 496 7.92 -3.95 25.55
CA LYS A 496 8.15 -2.65 24.89
C LYS A 496 9.62 -2.28 24.74
N GLU A 497 10.41 -2.57 25.77
CA GLU A 497 11.84 -2.24 25.83
C GLU A 497 12.69 -3.14 24.95
N GLU A 498 12.20 -4.34 24.64
CA GLU A 498 12.90 -5.35 23.83
C GLU A 498 12.52 -5.28 22.35
N ILE A 499 11.43 -4.56 22.00
CA ILE A 499 10.95 -4.48 20.62
C ILE A 499 11.97 -3.74 19.78
N SER A 500 12.64 -4.48 18.90
CA SER A 500 13.56 -3.98 17.89
C SER A 500 13.56 -4.91 16.69
N GLN A 501 14.01 -4.42 15.54
CA GLN A 501 14.11 -5.24 14.34
C GLN A 501 15.02 -6.46 14.56
N GLU A 502 16.15 -6.23 15.23
CA GLU A 502 17.09 -7.29 15.60
C GLU A 502 16.46 -8.30 16.56
N GLY A 503 15.74 -7.83 17.60
CA GLY A 503 15.08 -8.68 18.60
C GLY A 503 14.04 -9.60 17.95
N ILE A 504 13.22 -9.06 17.02
CA ILE A 504 12.24 -9.85 16.26
C ILE A 504 12.95 -10.92 15.41
N MET A 505 13.97 -10.53 14.63
CA MET A 505 14.70 -11.45 13.77
C MET A 505 15.45 -12.53 14.54
N GLN A 506 16.04 -12.19 15.70
CA GLN A 506 16.70 -13.18 16.56
C GLN A 506 15.76 -14.27 17.05
N ARG A 507 14.49 -13.91 17.42
CA ARG A 507 13.48 -14.89 17.85
C ARG A 507 13.07 -15.81 16.70
N ILE A 508 12.87 -15.26 15.48
CA ILE A 508 12.58 -16.06 14.28
C ILE A 508 13.70 -17.06 14.00
N MET A 509 14.97 -16.59 13.99
CA MET A 509 16.12 -17.46 13.72
C MET A 509 16.33 -18.53 14.81
N ALA A 510 16.09 -18.20 16.08
CA ALA A 510 16.19 -19.15 17.18
C ALA A 510 15.12 -20.25 17.10
N HIS A 511 13.92 -19.89 16.60
CA HIS A 511 12.83 -20.85 16.39
C HIS A 511 13.17 -21.83 15.27
N ASN A 512 13.68 -21.36 14.12
CA ASN A 512 14.06 -22.22 12.99
C ASN A 512 15.12 -23.26 13.38
N ARG A 513 16.12 -22.88 14.20
CA ARG A 513 17.15 -23.82 14.69
C ARG A 513 16.61 -24.91 15.61
N LYS A 514 15.47 -24.69 16.29
CA LYS A 514 14.83 -25.73 17.12
C LYS A 514 14.04 -26.74 16.30
N GLY A 515 13.57 -26.37 15.12
CA GLY A 515 12.86 -27.25 14.20
C GLY A 515 13.77 -28.17 13.38
N GLU A 516 15.09 -27.89 13.33
CA GLU A 516 16.09 -28.69 12.62
C GLU A 516 16.75 -29.79 13.49
N ASN A 517 16.49 -29.83 14.79
CA ASN A 517 16.94 -30.87 15.74
C ASN A 517 15.76 -31.78 16.15
#